data_01f210a6def2dbbdb05746c50f3761ff
#
_entry.id   01f210a6def2dbbdb05746c50f3761ff
#
_cell.length_a   1.000
_cell.length_b   1.000
_cell.length_c   1.000
_cell.angle_alpha   90.00
_cell.angle_beta   90.00
_cell.angle_gamma   90.00
#
_symmetry.space_group_name_H-M   'P 1'
#
loop_
_entity.id
_entity.type
_entity.pdbx_description
1 polymer ?
#
loop_
_entity_poly.entity_id
_entity_poly.type
_entity_poly.pdbx_seq_one_letter_code
_entity_poly.pdbx_strand_id
1 'polypeptide(L)'
;MLRAFCSLYPDFSSDLEILTRGEAKKAFQEHDHDGLVHSVWTFITPFIGVICNCTNKDCLPLKWRLREGLTIFFKGEYVARIDWDNCVGCRDCMKLCNFGAIGYSASLHKCHINQFQCYGCGVCRAICPYEAITLQDRNAIPLLAKEW
;
A
#
# COMPACT_ATOMS: atom_id res chain seq x y z
N MET A 1 -11.63 12.04 18.69
CA MET A 1 -10.29 11.80 19.23
C MET A 1 -9.24 12.73 18.64
N LEU A 2 -9.22 13.01 17.34
CA LEU A 2 -8.34 14.04 16.74
C LEU A 2 -8.51 15.41 17.45
N ARG A 3 -9.74 15.82 17.74
CA ARG A 3 -10.02 17.07 18.47
C ARG A 3 -9.36 17.15 19.86
N ALA A 4 -9.24 16.04 20.57
CA ALA A 4 -8.58 16.00 21.88
C ALA A 4 -7.06 16.12 21.75
N PHE A 5 -6.46 15.52 20.71
CA PHE A 5 -5.03 15.66 20.44
C PHE A 5 -4.69 17.09 20.02
N CYS A 6 -5.47 17.70 19.14
CA CYS A 6 -5.31 19.08 18.70
C CYS A 6 -5.47 20.09 19.85
N SER A 7 -6.32 19.80 20.86
CA SER A 7 -6.45 20.67 22.03
C SER A 7 -5.25 20.62 22.99
N LEU A 8 -4.50 19.53 22.98
CA LEU A 8 -3.26 19.37 23.76
C LEU A 8 -2.04 20.01 23.08
N TYR A 9 -2.09 20.18 21.76
CA TYR A 9 -1.00 20.73 20.95
C TYR A 9 -1.53 21.75 19.94
N PRO A 10 -1.95 22.95 20.41
CA PRO A 10 -2.59 23.97 19.55
C PRO A 10 -1.69 24.43 18.39
N ASP A 11 -0.38 24.53 18.60
CA ASP A 11 0.56 24.96 17.57
C ASP A 11 0.67 23.93 16.41
N PHE A 12 0.44 22.64 16.70
CA PHE A 12 0.43 21.58 15.69
C PHE A 12 -0.88 21.54 14.90
N SER A 13 -1.95 22.11 15.43
CA SER A 13 -3.28 22.08 14.82
C SER A 13 -3.55 23.24 13.87
N SER A 14 -2.75 24.31 13.92
CA SER A 14 -2.94 25.52 13.09
C SER A 14 -2.85 25.27 11.60
N ASP A 15 -2.04 24.27 11.21
CA ASP A 15 -1.75 23.94 9.80
C ASP A 15 -2.49 22.68 9.33
N LEU A 16 -3.41 22.13 10.16
CA LEU A 16 -4.16 20.93 9.80
C LEU A 16 -5.47 21.28 9.12
N GLU A 17 -5.68 20.75 7.94
CA GLU A 17 -6.94 20.80 7.22
C GLU A 17 -7.89 19.70 7.73
N ILE A 18 -9.14 20.07 8.01
CA ILE A 18 -10.19 19.12 8.40
C ILE A 18 -10.91 18.66 7.14
N LEU A 19 -10.66 17.43 6.74
CA LEU A 19 -11.31 16.82 5.58
C LEU A 19 -12.64 16.16 5.97
N THR A 20 -13.61 16.29 5.09
CA THR A 20 -14.80 15.43 5.10
C THR A 20 -14.42 14.00 4.69
N ARG A 21 -15.30 13.04 4.95
CA ARG A 21 -15.10 11.65 4.49
C ARG A 21 -14.95 11.54 2.98
N GLY A 22 -15.67 12.38 2.22
CA GLY A 22 -15.61 12.41 0.75
C GLY A 22 -14.25 12.91 0.25
N GLU A 23 -13.78 14.02 0.78
CA GLU A 23 -12.47 14.60 0.45
C GLU A 23 -11.33 13.65 0.82
N ALA A 24 -11.36 13.06 2.01
CA ALA A 24 -10.37 12.07 2.40
C ALA A 24 -10.33 10.87 1.44
N LYS A 25 -11.50 10.37 1.01
CA LYS A 25 -11.59 9.27 0.05
C LYS A 25 -10.98 9.63 -1.31
N LYS A 26 -11.26 10.85 -1.79
CA LYS A 26 -10.70 11.37 -3.04
C LYS A 26 -9.18 11.50 -2.95
N ALA A 27 -8.67 12.07 -1.86
CA ALA A 27 -7.23 12.19 -1.62
C ALA A 27 -6.53 10.82 -1.63
N PHE A 28 -7.10 9.79 -1.00
CA PHE A 28 -6.54 8.43 -1.07
C PHE A 28 -6.53 7.86 -2.49
N GLN A 29 -7.56 8.09 -3.28
CA GLN A 29 -7.59 7.65 -4.68
C GLN A 29 -6.52 8.34 -5.53
N GLU A 30 -6.29 9.63 -5.31
CA GLU A 30 -5.22 10.39 -5.98
C GLU A 30 -3.84 9.84 -5.56
N HIS A 31 -3.62 9.59 -4.28
CA HIS A 31 -2.39 8.99 -3.76
C HIS A 31 -2.14 7.56 -4.30
N ASP A 32 -3.19 6.76 -4.51
CA ASP A 32 -3.08 5.44 -5.16
C ASP A 32 -2.50 5.59 -6.58
N HIS A 33 -3.00 6.56 -7.36
CA HIS A 33 -2.50 6.83 -8.71
C HIS A 33 -1.06 7.36 -8.72
N ASP A 34 -0.65 8.10 -7.69
CA ASP A 34 0.72 8.56 -7.50
C ASP A 34 1.68 7.46 -7.01
N GLY A 35 1.16 6.27 -6.73
CA GLY A 35 1.94 5.11 -6.29
C GLY A 35 2.31 5.14 -4.81
N LEU A 36 1.58 5.92 -4.00
CA LEU A 36 1.82 6.03 -2.57
C LEU A 36 1.22 4.84 -1.81
N VAL A 37 1.96 4.29 -0.88
CA VAL A 37 1.50 3.23 0.01
C VAL A 37 0.82 3.85 1.22
N HIS A 38 -0.40 3.42 1.50
CA HIS A 38 -1.14 3.80 2.70
C HIS A 38 -0.71 2.89 3.86
N SER A 39 -0.12 3.47 4.88
CA SER A 39 0.25 2.74 6.10
C SER A 39 -0.48 3.30 7.31
N VAL A 40 -1.04 2.39 8.11
CA VAL A 40 -1.80 2.72 9.33
C VAL A 40 -0.90 2.60 10.54
N TRP A 41 -0.87 3.64 11.35
CA TRP A 41 -0.09 3.70 12.58
C TRP A 41 -0.98 3.85 13.80
N THR A 42 -0.77 2.99 14.77
CA THR A 42 -1.46 3.02 16.06
C THR A 42 -0.46 3.38 17.15
N PHE A 43 -0.67 4.50 17.83
CA PHE A 43 0.18 4.88 18.96
C PHE A 43 -0.38 4.37 20.29
N ILE A 44 -1.71 4.27 20.38
CA ILE A 44 -2.44 3.69 21.52
C ILE A 44 -3.47 2.73 20.94
N THR A 45 -3.17 1.43 20.99
CA THR A 45 -4.09 0.38 20.49
C THR A 45 -5.44 0.43 21.24
N PRO A 46 -6.58 0.33 20.55
CA PRO A 46 -6.79 0.03 19.13
C PRO A 46 -6.95 1.25 18.21
N PHE A 47 -6.57 2.44 18.66
CA PHE A 47 -6.87 3.68 17.95
C PHE A 47 -5.85 3.97 16.84
N ILE A 48 -6.36 4.26 15.66
CA ILE A 48 -5.56 4.75 14.54
C ILE A 48 -5.17 6.20 14.85
N GLY A 49 -3.87 6.46 14.94
CA GLY A 49 -3.32 7.79 15.16
C GLY A 49 -3.05 8.53 13.85
N VAL A 50 -2.48 7.83 12.87
CA VAL A 50 -2.09 8.40 11.58
C VAL A 50 -2.28 7.38 10.46
N ILE A 51 -2.66 7.87 9.28
CA ILE A 51 -2.51 7.16 8.01
C ILE A 51 -1.47 7.94 7.20
N CYS A 52 -0.31 7.31 6.96
CA CYS A 52 0.74 7.89 6.12
C CYS A 52 0.58 7.45 4.68
N ASN A 53 0.95 8.34 3.75
CA ASN A 53 0.94 8.11 2.31
C ASN A 53 2.37 8.35 1.80
N CYS A 54 3.13 7.29 1.55
CA CYS A 54 4.56 7.39 1.28
C CYS A 54 5.02 6.41 0.20
N THR A 55 6.20 6.68 -0.38
CA THR A 55 6.94 5.73 -1.22
C THR A 55 8.15 5.16 -0.47
N ASN A 56 8.74 4.08 -1.00
CA ASN A 56 9.98 3.53 -0.48
C ASN A 56 11.19 4.47 -0.70
N LYS A 57 11.03 5.51 -1.52
CA LYS A 57 12.08 6.51 -1.78
C LYS A 57 12.19 7.53 -0.64
N ASP A 58 11.07 7.85 0.01
CA ASP A 58 10.97 8.93 0.97
C ASP A 58 10.77 8.43 2.41
N CYS A 59 10.03 7.32 2.58
CA CYS A 59 9.67 6.79 3.88
C CYS A 59 10.83 6.04 4.55
N LEU A 60 11.34 6.58 5.65
CA LEU A 60 12.42 5.95 6.41
C LEU A 60 12.04 4.57 6.97
N PRO A 61 10.87 4.37 7.62
CA PRO A 61 10.43 3.06 8.04
C PRO A 61 10.31 2.03 6.89
N LEU A 62 9.81 2.41 5.70
CA LEU A 62 9.79 1.50 4.56
C LEU A 62 11.21 1.12 4.12
N LYS A 63 12.14 2.08 4.11
CA LYS A 63 13.56 1.78 3.81
C LYS A 63 14.15 0.78 4.81
N TRP A 64 13.93 0.97 6.10
CA TRP A 64 14.40 0.06 7.14
C TRP A 64 13.80 -1.35 6.99
N ARG A 65 12.50 -1.43 6.71
CA ARG A 65 11.87 -2.73 6.46
C ARG A 65 12.45 -3.46 5.26
N LEU A 66 12.65 -2.74 4.14
CA LEU A 66 13.07 -3.34 2.88
C LEU A 66 14.57 -3.63 2.80
N ARG A 67 15.41 -2.81 3.45
CA ARG A 67 16.87 -2.93 3.38
C ARG A 67 17.44 -3.70 4.55
N GLU A 68 16.96 -3.42 5.75
CA GLU A 68 17.50 -3.94 7.00
C GLU A 68 16.66 -5.10 7.56
N GLY A 69 15.51 -5.40 6.96
CA GLY A 69 14.62 -6.46 7.42
C GLY A 69 13.91 -6.18 8.75
N LEU A 70 13.94 -4.93 9.24
CA LEU A 70 13.31 -4.59 10.52
C LEU A 70 11.79 -4.81 10.46
N THR A 71 11.23 -5.46 11.48
CA THR A 71 9.80 -5.75 11.58
C THR A 71 9.05 -4.53 12.11
N ILE A 72 8.94 -3.50 11.28
CA ILE A 72 8.24 -2.24 11.57
C ILE A 72 6.88 -2.22 10.88
N PHE A 73 6.78 -2.84 9.70
CA PHE A 73 5.56 -2.98 8.93
C PHE A 73 5.16 -4.43 8.81
N PHE A 74 3.87 -4.67 8.97
CA PHE A 74 3.23 -5.94 8.68
C PHE A 74 2.55 -5.87 7.31
N LYS A 75 2.38 -7.01 6.66
CA LYS A 75 1.65 -7.10 5.41
C LYS A 75 0.15 -6.87 5.66
N GLY A 76 -0.54 -6.31 4.68
CA GLY A 76 -2.00 -6.16 4.74
C GLY A 76 -2.73 -7.49 4.57
N GLU A 77 -4.01 -7.49 4.90
CA GLU A 77 -4.91 -8.65 4.82
C GLU A 77 -5.10 -9.18 3.39
N TYR A 78 -4.70 -8.42 2.40
CA TYR A 78 -4.86 -8.78 1.00
C TYR A 78 -3.50 -9.04 0.34
N VAL A 79 -3.55 -9.76 -0.79
CA VAL A 79 -2.43 -9.98 -1.69
C VAL A 79 -2.89 -9.77 -3.12
N ALA A 80 -2.05 -9.16 -3.94
CA ALA A 80 -2.38 -8.91 -5.33
C ALA A 80 -2.22 -10.18 -6.18
N ARG A 81 -3.12 -10.33 -7.17
CA ARG A 81 -3.10 -11.37 -8.18
C ARG A 81 -3.26 -10.74 -9.56
N ILE A 82 -2.51 -11.24 -10.54
CA ILE A 82 -2.64 -10.83 -11.95
C ILE A 82 -3.51 -11.87 -12.68
N ASP A 83 -4.49 -11.38 -13.40
CA ASP A 83 -5.17 -12.10 -14.45
C ASP A 83 -4.33 -11.97 -15.73
N TRP A 84 -3.78 -13.08 -16.18
CA TRP A 84 -2.89 -13.09 -17.33
C TRP A 84 -3.63 -12.89 -18.64
N ASP A 85 -4.92 -13.20 -18.73
CA ASP A 85 -5.70 -12.99 -19.95
C ASP A 85 -5.87 -11.50 -20.24
N ASN A 86 -6.06 -10.70 -19.19
CA ASN A 86 -6.18 -9.25 -19.28
C ASN A 86 -4.84 -8.51 -19.25
N CYS A 87 -3.75 -9.15 -18.80
CA CYS A 87 -2.45 -8.50 -18.70
C CYS A 87 -1.78 -8.36 -20.08
N VAL A 88 -1.45 -7.15 -20.48
CA VAL A 88 -0.73 -6.86 -21.75
C VAL A 88 0.80 -6.71 -21.55
N GLY A 89 1.30 -6.82 -20.32
CA GLY A 89 2.73 -6.74 -20.03
C GLY A 89 3.34 -5.34 -20.15
N CYS A 90 2.57 -4.27 -19.96
CA CYS A 90 3.05 -2.87 -20.02
C CYS A 90 4.08 -2.52 -18.94
N ARG A 91 4.14 -3.26 -17.84
CA ARG A 91 5.10 -3.12 -16.72
C ARG A 91 4.93 -1.87 -15.85
N ASP A 92 3.85 -1.11 -15.98
CA ASP A 92 3.62 0.08 -15.16
C ASP A 92 3.42 -0.29 -13.68
N CYS A 93 2.70 -1.38 -13.40
CA CYS A 93 2.57 -1.94 -12.06
C CYS A 93 3.92 -2.31 -11.41
N MET A 94 4.91 -2.75 -12.22
CA MET A 94 6.23 -3.11 -11.73
C MET A 94 7.02 -1.87 -11.30
N LYS A 95 6.91 -0.76 -12.05
CA LYS A 95 7.61 0.52 -11.77
C LYS A 95 7.17 1.13 -10.45
N LEU A 96 5.89 0.99 -10.10
CA LEU A 96 5.29 1.58 -8.90
C LEU A 96 5.21 0.60 -7.71
N CYS A 97 5.66 -0.63 -7.86
CA CYS A 97 5.69 -1.58 -6.74
C CYS A 97 6.78 -1.21 -5.74
N ASN A 98 6.38 -0.58 -4.63
CA ASN A 98 7.29 -0.16 -3.56
C ASN A 98 8.02 -1.32 -2.88
N PHE A 99 7.52 -2.55 -3.02
CA PHE A 99 8.04 -3.76 -2.35
C PHE A 99 8.81 -4.69 -3.29
N GLY A 100 8.93 -4.35 -4.58
CA GLY A 100 9.62 -5.17 -5.56
C GLY A 100 8.97 -6.55 -5.81
N ALA A 101 7.69 -6.69 -5.48
CA ALA A 101 6.98 -7.97 -5.59
C ALA A 101 6.54 -8.32 -7.02
N ILE A 102 6.69 -7.41 -7.98
CA ILE A 102 6.21 -7.62 -9.35
C ILE A 102 7.40 -7.80 -10.28
N GLY A 103 7.40 -8.91 -11.00
CA GLY A 103 8.37 -9.23 -12.04
C GLY A 103 7.73 -9.29 -13.43
N TYR A 104 8.57 -9.44 -14.45
CA TYR A 104 8.15 -9.58 -15.84
C TYR A 104 8.76 -10.84 -16.46
N SER A 105 7.92 -11.64 -17.11
CA SER A 105 8.34 -12.79 -17.88
C SER A 105 8.48 -12.40 -19.35
N ALA A 106 9.71 -12.43 -19.87
CA ALA A 106 9.98 -12.09 -21.28
C ALA A 106 9.39 -13.14 -22.23
N SER A 107 9.37 -14.41 -21.83
CA SER A 107 8.84 -15.50 -22.66
C SER A 107 7.31 -15.45 -22.81
N LEU A 108 6.62 -15.02 -21.75
CA LEU A 108 5.16 -14.91 -21.75
C LEU A 108 4.67 -13.51 -22.12
N HIS A 109 5.55 -12.52 -22.17
CA HIS A 109 5.22 -11.10 -22.30
C HIS A 109 4.18 -10.62 -21.26
N LYS A 110 4.26 -11.14 -20.03
CA LYS A 110 3.31 -10.88 -18.94
C LYS A 110 4.05 -10.51 -17.65
N CYS A 111 3.38 -9.71 -16.81
CA CYS A 111 3.85 -9.51 -15.45
C CYS A 111 3.41 -10.68 -14.54
N HIS A 112 4.15 -10.89 -13.45
CA HIS A 112 3.78 -11.84 -12.38
C HIS A 112 4.03 -11.20 -11.01
N ILE A 113 3.36 -11.71 -9.97
CA ILE A 113 3.51 -11.23 -8.60
C ILE A 113 4.07 -12.33 -7.73
N ASN A 114 5.19 -12.03 -7.05
CA ASN A 114 5.63 -12.83 -5.92
C ASN A 114 4.75 -12.50 -4.71
N GLN A 115 3.80 -13.37 -4.43
CA GLN A 115 2.82 -13.15 -3.38
C GLN A 115 3.43 -13.14 -1.97
N PHE A 116 4.57 -13.83 -1.77
CA PHE A 116 5.31 -13.78 -0.50
C PHE A 116 5.95 -12.41 -0.24
N GLN A 117 6.33 -11.69 -1.29
CA GLN A 117 6.86 -10.33 -1.18
C GLN A 117 5.77 -9.25 -1.21
N CYS A 118 4.55 -9.60 -1.61
CA CYS A 118 3.45 -8.64 -1.73
C CYS A 118 2.95 -8.21 -0.35
N TYR A 119 2.91 -6.90 -0.13
CA TYR A 119 2.38 -6.28 1.10
C TYR A 119 0.88 -5.98 1.05
N GLY A 120 0.22 -6.18 -0.10
CA GLY A 120 -1.23 -5.97 -0.23
C GLY A 120 -1.66 -4.50 -0.29
N CYS A 121 -0.75 -3.57 -0.57
CA CYS A 121 -1.03 -2.13 -0.57
C CYS A 121 -2.04 -1.68 -1.64
N GLY A 122 -2.25 -2.44 -2.71
CA GLY A 122 -3.25 -2.13 -3.74
C GLY A 122 -2.81 -1.19 -4.86
N VAL A 123 -1.69 -0.49 -4.75
CA VAL A 123 -1.19 0.49 -5.74
C VAL A 123 -1.19 -0.07 -7.17
N CYS A 124 -0.67 -1.30 -7.34
CA CYS A 124 -0.61 -1.93 -8.66
C CYS A 124 -1.99 -2.14 -9.30
N ARG A 125 -3.03 -2.35 -8.52
CA ARG A 125 -4.41 -2.45 -9.00
C ARG A 125 -4.94 -1.09 -9.45
N ALA A 126 -4.70 -0.04 -8.66
CA ALA A 126 -5.20 1.31 -8.94
C ALA A 126 -4.66 1.87 -10.26
N ILE A 127 -3.42 1.53 -10.61
CA ILE A 127 -2.75 2.05 -11.82
C ILE A 127 -2.88 1.14 -13.04
N CYS A 128 -3.48 -0.05 -12.93
CA CYS A 128 -3.61 -0.96 -14.05
C CYS A 128 -4.75 -0.54 -14.98
N PRO A 129 -4.50 0.01 -16.19
CA PRO A 129 -5.55 0.49 -17.07
C PRO A 129 -6.35 -0.66 -17.73
N TYR A 130 -5.86 -1.89 -17.59
CA TYR A 130 -6.49 -3.10 -18.14
C TYR A 130 -7.25 -3.90 -17.07
N GLU A 131 -7.37 -3.37 -15.86
CA GLU A 131 -8.02 -4.04 -14.72
C GLU A 131 -7.54 -5.48 -14.48
N ALA A 132 -6.31 -5.79 -14.92
CA ALA A 132 -5.73 -7.14 -14.85
C ALA A 132 -5.29 -7.52 -13.43
N ILE A 133 -5.40 -6.62 -12.44
CA ILE A 133 -4.92 -6.88 -11.07
C ILE A 133 -6.08 -6.80 -10.08
N THR A 134 -6.26 -7.87 -9.33
CA THR A 134 -7.23 -7.99 -8.25
C THR A 134 -6.53 -8.19 -6.90
N LEU A 135 -7.25 -7.90 -5.82
CA LEU A 135 -6.80 -8.22 -4.46
C LEU A 135 -7.60 -9.42 -3.94
N GLN A 136 -6.89 -10.39 -3.38
CA GLN A 136 -7.45 -11.58 -2.76
C GLN A 136 -7.17 -11.55 -1.25
N ASP A 137 -8.06 -12.11 -0.45
CA ASP A 137 -7.83 -12.31 0.98
C ASP A 137 -6.60 -13.22 1.18
N ARG A 138 -5.60 -12.73 1.90
CA ARG A 138 -4.37 -13.46 2.22
C ARG A 138 -4.67 -14.72 3.01
N ASN A 139 -5.66 -14.68 3.92
CA ASN A 139 -6.05 -15.81 4.76
C ASN A 139 -6.72 -16.94 3.95
N ALA A 140 -7.30 -16.61 2.79
CA ALA A 140 -7.87 -17.62 1.90
C ALA A 140 -6.80 -18.44 1.17
N ILE A 141 -5.53 -18.06 1.25
CA ILE A 141 -4.41 -18.76 0.60
C ILE A 141 -3.57 -19.44 1.70
N PRO A 142 -3.64 -20.77 1.87
CA PRO A 142 -3.03 -21.48 3.01
C PRO A 142 -1.54 -21.21 3.21
N LEU A 143 -0.78 -21.04 2.11
CA LEU A 143 0.66 -20.75 2.15
C LEU A 143 0.97 -19.33 2.61
N LEU A 144 0.04 -18.41 2.54
CA LEU A 144 0.21 -16.99 2.85
C LEU A 144 -0.50 -16.57 4.14
N ALA A 145 -1.39 -17.39 4.66
CA ALA A 145 -2.25 -17.06 5.82
C ALA A 145 -1.47 -16.73 7.11
N LYS A 146 -0.18 -17.12 7.18
CA LYS A 146 0.71 -16.83 8.33
C LYS A 146 1.85 -15.86 7.98
N GLU A 147 1.87 -15.33 6.78
CA GLU A 147 2.92 -14.47 6.23
C GLU A 147 2.54 -12.97 6.38
N TRP A 148 2.75 -12.44 7.60
CA TRP A 148 2.41 -11.05 7.98
C TRP A 148 3.62 -10.12 8.02
#